data_bf4851528bcb9efe9316cd6d73a0b38b
#
_entry.id   bf4851528bcb9efe9316cd6d73a0b38b
#
_cell.length_a   1.000
_cell.length_b   1.000
_cell.length_c   1.000
_cell.angle_alpha   90.00
_cell.angle_beta   90.00
_cell.angle_gamma   90.00
#
_symmetry.space_group_name_H-M   'P 1'
#
loop_
_entity.id
_entity.type
_entity.pdbx_description
1 polymer ?
#
loop_
_entity_poly.entity_id
_entity_poly.type
_entity_poly.pdbx_seq_one_letter_code
_entity_poly.pdbx_strand_id
1 'polypeptide(L)'
;MKQETETQELSFKHAVIHILHYWRSMAVLGVALGILLGGYQLLSGLNSYNDNLNAYEKQAKEYKDNLSDYKKQKEQIMFDIDEKMDAAEKQTEYLKNSILMNMDASNKMQASADILVKLDKSVWENFGNAEYDPTDSLLTLYSKGIMSETDWEQIAESNNIDAKYIKELVQVDMQLNNNIISIVVRHPKKETAGDILTEVLDVVSSQTETM
;
A
#
# COMPACT_ATOMS: atom_id res chain seq x y z
N MET A 1 29.25 -87.62 -48.44
CA MET A 1 29.41 -86.65 -47.32
C MET A 1 30.85 -86.34 -47.01
N LYS A 2 31.68 -85.91 -48.00
CA LYS A 2 33.07 -85.54 -47.79
C LYS A 2 33.49 -84.26 -48.52
N GLN A 3 32.56 -83.59 -49.22
CA GLN A 3 32.90 -82.35 -49.97
C GLN A 3 32.57 -81.04 -49.31
N GLU A 4 31.71 -81.02 -48.26
CA GLU A 4 31.34 -79.77 -47.63
C GLU A 4 32.36 -79.28 -46.58
N THR A 5 33.13 -80.11 -45.95
CA THR A 5 34.13 -79.76 -44.94
C THR A 5 35.38 -79.14 -45.52
N GLU A 6 35.82 -79.54 -46.75
CA GLU A 6 36.99 -78.97 -47.42
C GLU A 6 36.78 -77.54 -47.94
N THR A 7 35.55 -77.26 -48.37
CA THR A 7 35.22 -75.91 -48.85
C THR A 7 35.14 -74.86 -47.76
N GLN A 8 34.71 -75.23 -46.54
CA GLN A 8 34.67 -74.34 -45.38
C GLN A 8 36.08 -74.05 -44.82
N GLU A 9 36.95 -75.05 -44.75
CA GLU A 9 38.31 -74.82 -44.22
C GLU A 9 39.16 -73.94 -45.19
N LEU A 10 38.99 -74.12 -46.50
CA LEU A 10 39.65 -73.28 -47.50
C LEU A 10 39.19 -71.82 -47.44
N SER A 11 37.89 -71.61 -47.21
CA SER A 11 37.31 -70.27 -47.04
C SER A 11 37.88 -69.51 -45.85
N PHE A 12 38.01 -70.19 -44.69
CA PHE A 12 38.52 -69.56 -43.45
C PHE A 12 39.99 -69.20 -43.58
N LYS A 13 40.86 -70.08 -44.09
CA LYS A 13 42.28 -69.80 -44.36
C LYS A 13 42.50 -68.65 -45.33
N HIS A 14 41.71 -68.57 -46.41
CA HIS A 14 41.73 -67.47 -47.33
C HIS A 14 41.32 -66.14 -46.70
N ALA A 15 40.31 -66.17 -45.91
CA ALA A 15 39.86 -64.96 -45.14
C ALA A 15 40.95 -64.49 -44.18
N VAL A 16 41.59 -65.38 -43.44
CA VAL A 16 42.72 -65.00 -42.52
C VAL A 16 43.92 -64.44 -43.30
N ILE A 17 44.32 -65.05 -44.43
CA ILE A 17 45.40 -64.53 -45.26
C ILE A 17 45.09 -63.16 -45.84
N HIS A 18 43.84 -62.93 -46.30
CA HIS A 18 43.38 -61.65 -46.79
C HIS A 18 43.42 -60.59 -45.63
N ILE A 19 43.00 -60.89 -44.44
CA ILE A 19 43.07 -60.00 -43.28
C ILE A 19 44.55 -59.67 -42.96
N LEU A 20 45.42 -60.67 -42.95
CA LEU A 20 46.87 -60.47 -42.74
C LEU A 20 47.55 -59.63 -43.82
N HIS A 21 47.11 -59.73 -45.08
CA HIS A 21 47.65 -58.96 -46.18
C HIS A 21 47.27 -57.51 -46.16
N TYR A 22 46.06 -57.18 -45.64
CA TYR A 22 45.52 -55.83 -45.57
C TYR A 22 45.58 -55.24 -44.14
N TRP A 23 46.35 -55.86 -43.20
CA TRP A 23 46.40 -55.40 -41.83
C TRP A 23 46.84 -53.95 -41.67
N ARG A 24 47.73 -53.46 -42.57
CA ARG A 24 48.19 -52.05 -42.56
C ARG A 24 47.06 -51.08 -42.90
N SER A 25 46.23 -51.37 -43.88
CA SER A 25 45.09 -50.55 -44.23
C SER A 25 44.02 -50.59 -43.16
N MET A 26 43.79 -51.75 -42.54
CA MET A 26 42.87 -51.88 -41.38
C MET A 26 43.38 -51.09 -40.15
N ALA A 27 44.64 -51.11 -39.91
CA ALA A 27 45.23 -50.31 -38.80
C ALA A 27 45.08 -48.79 -39.04
N VAL A 28 45.32 -48.32 -40.28
CA VAL A 28 45.11 -46.90 -40.63
C VAL A 28 43.62 -46.50 -40.49
N LEU A 29 42.72 -47.36 -40.93
CA LEU A 29 41.28 -47.13 -40.84
C LEU A 29 40.79 -47.13 -39.37
N GLY A 30 41.35 -48.03 -38.55
CA GLY A 30 41.11 -48.05 -37.09
C GLY A 30 41.56 -46.78 -36.36
N VAL A 31 42.78 -46.30 -36.70
CA VAL A 31 43.29 -45.04 -36.16
C VAL A 31 42.46 -43.83 -36.61
N ALA A 32 42.07 -43.78 -37.91
CA ALA A 32 41.22 -42.72 -38.42
C ALA A 32 39.86 -42.67 -37.73
N LEU A 33 39.23 -43.84 -37.55
CA LEU A 33 37.96 -43.94 -36.82
C LEU A 33 38.11 -43.57 -35.32
N GLY A 34 39.24 -44.01 -34.72
CA GLY A 34 39.56 -43.62 -33.33
C GLY A 34 39.69 -42.10 -33.12
N ILE A 35 40.35 -41.41 -34.06
CA ILE A 35 40.48 -39.95 -34.05
C ILE A 35 39.13 -39.26 -34.24
N LEU A 36 38.32 -39.74 -35.16
CA LEU A 36 36.98 -39.20 -35.42
C LEU A 36 36.04 -39.36 -34.21
N LEU A 37 35.98 -40.56 -33.66
CA LEU A 37 35.13 -40.83 -32.49
C LEU A 37 35.63 -40.13 -31.22
N GLY A 38 36.96 -40.14 -30.99
CA GLY A 38 37.58 -39.44 -29.86
C GLY A 38 37.41 -37.92 -29.97
N GLY A 39 37.59 -37.36 -31.17
CA GLY A 39 37.34 -35.95 -31.48
C GLY A 39 35.89 -35.55 -31.22
N TYR A 40 34.94 -36.37 -31.68
CA TYR A 40 33.52 -36.15 -31.47
C TYR A 40 33.17 -36.19 -29.95
N GLN A 41 33.69 -37.15 -29.20
CA GLN A 41 33.48 -37.22 -27.77
C GLN A 41 34.07 -36.02 -27.01
N LEU A 42 35.25 -35.55 -27.40
CA LEU A 42 35.86 -34.35 -26.81
C LEU A 42 35.02 -33.10 -27.07
N LEU A 43 34.57 -32.91 -28.30
CA LEU A 43 33.71 -31.76 -28.66
C LEU A 43 32.36 -31.81 -27.96
N SER A 44 31.74 -32.98 -27.88
CA SER A 44 30.49 -33.16 -27.16
C SER A 44 30.66 -32.93 -25.64
N GLY A 45 31.77 -33.41 -25.07
CA GLY A 45 32.11 -33.16 -23.66
C GLY A 45 32.33 -31.67 -23.34
N LEU A 46 33.03 -30.96 -24.21
CA LEU A 46 33.23 -29.49 -24.07
C LEU A 46 31.94 -28.71 -24.18
N ASN A 47 31.07 -29.08 -25.10
CA ASN A 47 29.75 -28.43 -25.20
C ASN A 47 28.90 -28.68 -23.94
N SER A 48 28.84 -29.92 -23.45
CA SER A 48 28.12 -30.24 -22.21
C SER A 48 28.70 -29.54 -21.00
N TYR A 49 30.01 -29.35 -20.95
CA TYR A 49 30.67 -28.58 -19.87
C TYR A 49 30.25 -27.11 -19.91
N ASN A 50 30.27 -26.48 -21.11
CA ASN A 50 29.85 -25.10 -21.26
C ASN A 50 28.36 -24.90 -20.94
N ASP A 51 27.50 -25.83 -21.35
CA ASP A 51 26.08 -25.77 -21.03
C ASP A 51 25.83 -25.88 -19.52
N ASN A 52 26.56 -26.76 -18.84
CA ASN A 52 26.49 -26.88 -17.38
C ASN A 52 27.00 -25.59 -16.70
N LEU A 53 28.11 -25.02 -17.17
CA LEU A 53 28.64 -23.77 -16.63
C LEU A 53 27.62 -22.63 -16.76
N ASN A 54 27.03 -22.47 -17.94
CA ASN A 54 25.99 -21.48 -18.20
C ASN A 54 24.75 -21.70 -17.31
N ALA A 55 24.38 -22.96 -17.07
CA ALA A 55 23.28 -23.31 -16.18
C ALA A 55 23.59 -22.92 -14.72
N TYR A 56 24.80 -23.17 -14.23
CA TYR A 56 25.23 -22.74 -12.91
C TYR A 56 25.26 -21.21 -12.75
N GLU A 57 25.79 -20.50 -13.76
CA GLU A 57 25.81 -19.03 -13.73
C GLU A 57 24.40 -18.45 -13.69
N LYS A 58 23.49 -19.02 -14.49
CA LYS A 58 22.07 -18.64 -14.48
C LYS A 58 21.42 -18.86 -13.12
N GLN A 59 21.60 -20.04 -12.53
CA GLN A 59 21.08 -20.35 -11.19
C GLN A 59 21.66 -19.43 -10.13
N ALA A 60 22.97 -19.14 -10.18
CA ALA A 60 23.59 -18.21 -9.24
C ALA A 60 23.04 -16.79 -9.35
N LYS A 61 22.73 -16.35 -10.57
CA LYS A 61 22.09 -15.06 -10.81
C LYS A 61 20.66 -15.03 -10.28
N GLU A 62 19.87 -16.04 -10.63
CA GLU A 62 18.48 -16.18 -10.12
C GLU A 62 18.45 -16.21 -8.59
N TYR A 63 19.38 -16.90 -7.96
CA TYR A 63 19.48 -16.91 -6.49
C TYR A 63 19.78 -15.52 -5.92
N LYS A 64 20.69 -14.76 -6.54
CA LYS A 64 21.01 -13.39 -6.11
C LYS A 64 19.81 -12.46 -6.28
N ASP A 65 19.11 -12.56 -7.39
CA ASP A 65 17.92 -11.75 -7.69
C ASP A 65 16.80 -12.07 -6.66
N ASN A 66 16.53 -13.35 -6.44
CA ASN A 66 15.55 -13.79 -5.42
C ASN A 66 15.92 -13.33 -4.01
N LEU A 67 17.22 -13.37 -3.64
CA LEU A 67 17.69 -12.89 -2.35
C LEU A 67 17.50 -11.37 -2.21
N SER A 68 17.75 -10.62 -3.28
CA SER A 68 17.52 -9.17 -3.34
C SER A 68 16.06 -8.84 -3.14
N ASP A 69 15.17 -9.55 -3.85
CA ASP A 69 13.74 -9.35 -3.77
C ASP A 69 13.19 -9.74 -2.40
N TYR A 70 13.69 -10.84 -1.82
CA TYR A 70 13.35 -11.20 -0.44
C TYR A 70 13.74 -10.12 0.58
N LYS A 71 14.93 -9.53 0.42
CA LYS A 71 15.36 -8.43 1.30
C LYS A 71 14.45 -7.21 1.18
N LYS A 72 14.10 -6.81 -0.04
CA LYS A 72 13.16 -5.70 -0.28
C LYS A 72 11.78 -5.98 0.33
N GLN A 73 11.25 -7.19 0.13
CA GLN A 73 9.97 -7.58 0.72
C GLN A 73 10.02 -7.56 2.25
N LYS A 74 11.11 -8.03 2.84
CA LYS A 74 11.31 -7.99 4.29
C LYS A 74 11.34 -6.55 4.81
N GLU A 75 12.07 -5.65 4.15
CA GLU A 75 12.12 -4.23 4.52
C GLU A 75 10.74 -3.58 4.42
N GLN A 76 9.99 -3.87 3.35
CA GLN A 76 8.62 -3.36 3.18
C GLN A 76 7.70 -3.87 4.29
N ILE A 77 7.74 -5.16 4.62
CA ILE A 77 6.93 -5.72 5.69
C ILE A 77 7.29 -5.09 7.05
N MET A 78 8.57 -4.86 7.31
CA MET A 78 8.99 -4.18 8.56
C MET A 78 8.45 -2.76 8.61
N PHE A 79 8.54 -2.00 7.52
CA PHE A 79 7.97 -0.66 7.42
C PHE A 79 6.46 -0.66 7.67
N ASP A 80 5.72 -1.57 7.02
CA ASP A 80 4.27 -1.69 7.19
C ASP A 80 3.87 -2.07 8.64
N ILE A 81 4.71 -2.88 9.30
CA ILE A 81 4.50 -3.23 10.73
C ILE A 81 4.71 -2.00 11.60
N ASP A 82 5.78 -1.24 11.40
CA ASP A 82 6.09 -0.05 12.19
C ASP A 82 4.98 1.00 12.02
N GLU A 83 4.50 1.24 10.79
CA GLU A 83 3.38 2.16 10.52
C GLU A 83 2.10 1.72 11.26
N LYS A 84 1.79 0.42 11.23
CA LYS A 84 0.61 -0.11 11.95
C LYS A 84 0.76 -0.05 13.46
N MET A 85 1.96 -0.25 13.98
CA MET A 85 2.24 -0.12 15.41
C MET A 85 2.05 1.33 15.87
N ASP A 86 2.59 2.30 15.14
CA ASP A 86 2.40 3.73 15.41
C ASP A 86 0.91 4.13 15.37
N ALA A 87 0.17 3.62 14.36
CA ALA A 87 -1.26 3.87 14.26
C ALA A 87 -2.04 3.27 15.43
N ALA A 88 -1.69 2.06 15.86
CA ALA A 88 -2.31 1.39 17.02
C ALA A 88 -1.98 2.11 18.33
N GLU A 89 -0.76 2.61 18.50
CA GLU A 89 -0.37 3.40 19.66
C GLU A 89 -1.15 4.71 19.74
N LYS A 90 -1.23 5.47 18.64
CA LYS A 90 -2.05 6.69 18.54
C LYS A 90 -3.53 6.42 18.83
N GLN A 91 -4.07 5.32 18.31
CA GLN A 91 -5.46 4.94 18.60
C GLN A 91 -5.67 4.57 20.05
N THR A 92 -4.71 3.87 20.66
CA THR A 92 -4.78 3.51 22.09
C THR A 92 -4.70 4.76 22.96
N GLU A 93 -3.82 5.70 22.62
CA GLU A 93 -3.72 7.00 23.28
C GLU A 93 -5.03 7.78 23.15
N TYR A 94 -5.61 7.81 21.94
CA TYR A 94 -6.91 8.45 21.70
C TYR A 94 -8.01 7.83 22.56
N LEU A 95 -8.16 6.52 22.54
CA LEU A 95 -9.18 5.82 23.34
C LEU A 95 -9.02 6.06 24.84
N LYS A 96 -7.79 6.22 25.33
CA LYS A 96 -7.51 6.47 26.74
C LYS A 96 -7.79 7.91 27.16
N ASN A 97 -7.50 8.88 26.30
CA ASN A 97 -7.45 10.29 26.65
C ASN A 97 -8.61 11.12 26.09
N SER A 98 -9.31 10.62 25.03
CA SER A 98 -10.47 11.32 24.47
C SER A 98 -11.59 11.45 25.51
N ILE A 99 -12.02 12.68 25.74
CA ILE A 99 -13.13 12.98 26.65
C ILE A 99 -14.42 12.36 26.13
N LEU A 100 -14.65 12.45 24.81
CA LEU A 100 -15.87 11.95 24.18
C LEU A 100 -15.99 10.43 24.30
N MET A 101 -14.88 9.69 24.09
CA MET A 101 -14.88 8.23 24.19
C MET A 101 -15.01 7.71 25.62
N ASN A 102 -14.52 8.47 26.60
CA ASN A 102 -14.58 8.10 27.99
C ASN A 102 -15.80 8.69 28.73
N MET A 103 -16.66 9.39 28.00
CA MET A 103 -17.87 9.99 28.58
C MET A 103 -18.94 8.92 28.81
N ASP A 104 -19.40 8.78 30.03
CA ASP A 104 -20.54 7.92 30.37
C ASP A 104 -21.81 8.46 29.73
N ALA A 105 -22.52 7.60 28.99
CA ALA A 105 -23.77 7.96 28.32
C ALA A 105 -24.85 8.48 29.29
N SER A 106 -24.80 8.07 30.57
CA SER A 106 -25.73 8.51 31.61
C SER A 106 -25.37 9.89 32.19
N ASN A 107 -24.10 10.33 32.04
CA ASN A 107 -23.60 11.61 32.55
C ASN A 107 -23.27 12.62 31.45
N LYS A 108 -23.84 12.43 30.28
CA LYS A 108 -23.60 13.28 29.10
C LYS A 108 -24.34 14.60 29.27
N MET A 109 -23.62 15.64 29.72
CA MET A 109 -24.16 16.99 29.73
C MET A 109 -23.99 17.63 28.33
N GLN A 110 -24.97 18.44 27.97
CA GLN A 110 -25.01 19.10 26.67
C GLN A 110 -25.36 20.58 26.90
N ALA A 111 -24.59 21.44 26.21
CA ALA A 111 -24.96 22.82 25.98
C ALA A 111 -25.25 23.01 24.51
N SER A 112 -26.27 23.75 24.14
CA SER A 112 -26.59 23.99 22.71
C SER A 112 -27.08 25.42 22.49
N ALA A 113 -26.79 25.93 21.30
CA ALA A 113 -27.32 27.19 20.81
C ALA A 113 -27.73 27.05 19.33
N ASP A 114 -28.83 27.72 19.01
CA ASP A 114 -29.35 27.80 17.65
C ASP A 114 -29.14 29.21 17.09
N ILE A 115 -28.49 29.29 15.95
CA ILE A 115 -28.22 30.54 15.23
C ILE A 115 -29.15 30.60 14.04
N LEU A 116 -30.08 31.56 14.03
CA LEU A 116 -30.94 31.81 12.88
C LEU A 116 -30.26 32.71 11.87
N VAL A 117 -29.97 32.19 10.69
CA VAL A 117 -29.40 32.97 9.58
C VAL A 117 -30.54 33.62 8.79
N LYS A 118 -30.59 34.94 8.82
CA LYS A 118 -31.56 35.72 8.04
C LYS A 118 -30.83 36.49 6.95
N LEU A 119 -31.23 36.27 5.71
CA LEU A 119 -30.76 37.06 4.59
C LEU A 119 -31.58 38.33 4.46
N ASP A 120 -30.93 39.47 4.36
CA ASP A 120 -31.62 40.74 4.01
C ASP A 120 -31.99 40.72 2.54
N LYS A 121 -33.27 40.71 2.24
CA LYS A 121 -33.79 40.71 0.87
C LYS A 121 -33.27 41.89 0.04
N SER A 122 -32.98 43.03 0.67
CA SER A 122 -32.49 44.21 -0.04
C SER A 122 -31.06 44.00 -0.62
N VAL A 123 -30.23 43.22 0.01
CA VAL A 123 -28.91 42.82 -0.50
C VAL A 123 -29.05 41.86 -1.68
N TRP A 124 -30.05 40.98 -1.62
CA TRP A 124 -30.30 39.97 -2.59
C TRP A 124 -30.91 40.48 -3.90
N GLU A 125 -31.89 41.37 -3.84
CA GLU A 125 -32.55 41.96 -5.02
C GLU A 125 -31.54 42.79 -5.89
N ASN A 126 -30.46 43.26 -5.32
CA ASN A 126 -29.39 43.98 -6.05
C ASN A 126 -28.48 43.06 -6.88
N PHE A 127 -28.47 41.76 -6.63
CA PHE A 127 -27.65 40.83 -7.41
C PHE A 127 -28.32 40.23 -8.67
N GLY A 128 -29.55 40.66 -8.97
CA GLY A 128 -30.13 40.52 -10.32
C GLY A 128 -30.71 39.16 -10.69
N ASN A 129 -30.76 38.19 -9.78
CA ASN A 129 -31.31 36.85 -10.03
C ASN A 129 -32.33 36.47 -8.93
N ALA A 130 -33.57 36.84 -9.14
CA ALA A 130 -34.68 36.56 -8.21
C ALA A 130 -35.05 35.06 -8.05
N GLU A 131 -34.39 34.19 -8.82
CA GLU A 131 -34.71 32.75 -8.90
C GLU A 131 -33.82 31.85 -8.06
N TYR A 132 -32.69 32.35 -7.58
CA TYR A 132 -31.72 31.57 -6.78
C TYR A 132 -31.67 32.05 -5.33
N ASP A 133 -32.05 31.20 -4.38
CA ASP A 133 -31.90 31.44 -2.95
C ASP A 133 -30.56 30.91 -2.45
N PRO A 134 -29.58 31.75 -2.04
CA PRO A 134 -28.27 31.34 -1.57
C PRO A 134 -28.25 30.92 -0.11
N THR A 135 -29.37 30.91 0.57
CA THR A 135 -29.41 30.64 2.01
C THR A 135 -28.71 29.33 2.36
N ASP A 136 -28.94 28.27 1.59
CA ASP A 136 -28.29 26.98 1.82
C ASP A 136 -26.77 27.04 1.64
N SER A 137 -26.31 27.81 0.65
CA SER A 137 -24.88 28.01 0.40
C SER A 137 -24.23 28.81 1.54
N LEU A 138 -24.92 29.81 2.04
CA LEU A 138 -24.46 30.62 3.17
C LEU A 138 -24.43 29.80 4.47
N LEU A 139 -25.48 29.03 4.77
CA LEU A 139 -25.50 28.13 5.91
C LEU A 139 -24.30 27.17 5.88
N THR A 140 -24.01 26.60 4.70
CA THR A 140 -22.87 25.74 4.51
C THR A 140 -21.53 26.47 4.74
N LEU A 141 -21.42 27.68 4.24
CA LEU A 141 -20.23 28.50 4.40
C LEU A 141 -20.00 28.86 5.87
N TYR A 142 -21.02 29.35 6.56
CA TYR A 142 -20.93 29.68 7.99
C TYR A 142 -20.63 28.44 8.86
N SER A 143 -21.31 27.34 8.63
CA SER A 143 -21.05 26.11 9.38
C SER A 143 -19.61 25.61 9.23
N LYS A 144 -19.06 25.67 8.00
CA LYS A 144 -17.65 25.35 7.76
C LYS A 144 -16.72 26.39 8.39
N GLY A 145 -17.08 27.68 8.28
CA GLY A 145 -16.32 28.78 8.90
C GLY A 145 -16.17 28.60 10.40
N ILE A 146 -17.25 28.30 11.11
CA ILE A 146 -17.21 28.01 12.55
C ILE A 146 -16.18 26.94 12.88
N MET A 147 -16.15 25.83 12.11
CA MET A 147 -15.23 24.74 12.37
C MET A 147 -13.78 25.03 11.95
N SER A 148 -13.56 25.88 10.94
CA SER A 148 -12.24 26.14 10.37
C SER A 148 -11.54 27.37 10.93
N GLU A 149 -12.30 28.40 11.34
CA GLU A 149 -11.77 29.70 11.77
C GLU A 149 -11.73 29.87 13.30
N THR A 150 -12.40 28.99 14.03
CA THR A 150 -12.32 28.95 15.50
C THR A 150 -10.90 28.57 15.95
N ASP A 151 -10.33 29.37 16.84
CA ASP A 151 -9.06 29.07 17.48
C ASP A 151 -9.25 27.99 18.56
N TRP A 152 -9.21 26.73 18.11
CA TRP A 152 -9.41 25.58 18.98
C TRP A 152 -8.29 25.42 20.02
N GLU A 153 -7.09 25.94 19.76
CA GLU A 153 -5.98 25.88 20.71
C GLU A 153 -6.26 26.84 21.89
N GLN A 154 -6.75 28.03 21.61
CA GLN A 154 -7.14 28.97 22.66
C GLN A 154 -8.28 28.44 23.52
N ILE A 155 -9.34 27.89 22.89
CA ILE A 155 -10.49 27.32 23.62
C ILE A 155 -10.06 26.11 24.46
N ALA A 156 -9.17 25.29 23.95
CA ALA A 156 -8.63 24.12 24.66
C ALA A 156 -7.82 24.58 25.90
N GLU A 157 -6.98 25.59 25.76
CA GLU A 157 -6.18 26.14 26.85
C GLU A 157 -7.07 26.75 27.94
N SER A 158 -8.08 27.57 27.57
CA SER A 158 -9.03 28.18 28.49
C SER A 158 -9.77 27.15 29.33
N ASN A 159 -10.12 26.01 28.73
CA ASN A 159 -10.89 24.97 29.37
C ASN A 159 -10.04 23.82 29.96
N ASN A 160 -8.71 23.94 29.91
CA ASN A 160 -7.75 22.92 30.36
C ASN A 160 -8.01 21.52 29.72
N ILE A 161 -8.24 21.53 28.38
CA ILE A 161 -8.47 20.36 27.57
C ILE A 161 -7.34 20.31 26.53
N ASP A 162 -6.88 19.12 26.13
CA ASP A 162 -5.91 18.98 25.05
C ASP A 162 -6.56 19.40 23.71
N ALA A 163 -5.90 20.27 22.96
CA ALA A 163 -6.40 20.86 21.70
C ALA A 163 -6.85 19.81 20.66
N LYS A 164 -6.24 18.63 20.67
CA LYS A 164 -6.63 17.54 19.78
C LYS A 164 -8.00 16.93 20.09
N TYR A 165 -8.51 17.08 21.32
CA TYR A 165 -9.81 16.53 21.74
C TYR A 165 -10.93 17.56 21.80
N ILE A 166 -10.62 18.88 21.79
CA ILE A 166 -11.66 19.90 21.92
C ILE A 166 -12.68 19.87 20.76
N LYS A 167 -12.20 19.68 19.53
CA LYS A 167 -13.06 19.66 18.33
C LYS A 167 -14.10 18.54 18.34
N GLU A 168 -13.80 17.40 18.96
CA GLU A 168 -14.74 16.27 19.01
C GLU A 168 -15.91 16.50 19.97
N LEU A 169 -15.77 17.45 20.89
CA LEU A 169 -16.81 17.82 21.83
C LEU A 169 -17.87 18.74 21.18
N VAL A 170 -17.53 19.39 20.06
CA VAL A 170 -18.37 20.39 19.39
C VAL A 170 -18.92 19.80 18.09
N GLN A 171 -20.23 19.82 17.97
CA GLN A 171 -20.96 19.41 16.77
C GLN A 171 -21.69 20.63 16.21
N VAL A 172 -21.55 20.87 14.91
CA VAL A 172 -22.25 21.93 14.19
C VAL A 172 -23.14 21.30 13.16
N ASP A 173 -24.46 21.43 13.34
CA ASP A 173 -25.48 20.85 12.46
C ASP A 173 -26.23 21.98 11.74
N MET A 174 -26.64 21.73 10.50
CA MET A 174 -27.43 22.65 9.71
C MET A 174 -28.84 22.15 9.51
N GLN A 175 -29.82 23.00 9.77
CA GLN A 175 -31.24 22.74 9.50
C GLN A 175 -31.64 23.63 8.31
N LEU A 176 -31.47 23.14 7.09
CA LEU A 176 -31.73 23.91 5.86
C LEU A 176 -33.15 24.46 5.78
N ASN A 177 -34.16 23.67 6.17
CA ASN A 177 -35.57 24.08 6.11
C ASN A 177 -35.90 25.26 7.06
N ASN A 178 -35.11 25.47 8.09
CA ASN A 178 -35.37 26.49 9.12
C ASN A 178 -34.35 27.63 9.11
N ASN A 179 -33.35 27.56 8.23
CA ASN A 179 -32.20 28.49 8.20
C ASN A 179 -31.48 28.58 9.53
N ILE A 180 -31.32 27.44 10.22
CA ILE A 180 -30.70 27.37 11.55
C ILE A 180 -29.40 26.60 11.47
N ILE A 181 -28.36 27.14 12.16
CA ILE A 181 -27.16 26.42 12.51
C ILE A 181 -27.25 26.09 13.99
N SER A 182 -27.26 24.81 14.32
CA SER A 182 -27.27 24.33 15.71
C SER A 182 -25.84 23.94 16.13
N ILE A 183 -25.35 24.59 17.18
CA ILE A 183 -24.05 24.23 17.79
C ILE A 183 -24.36 23.47 19.08
N VAL A 184 -23.78 22.28 19.19
CA VAL A 184 -23.97 21.40 20.33
C VAL A 184 -22.60 21.04 20.90
N VAL A 185 -22.40 21.32 22.18
CA VAL A 185 -21.19 20.97 22.92
C VAL A 185 -21.53 19.90 23.96
N ARG A 186 -20.74 18.82 23.94
CA ARG A 186 -20.90 17.70 24.88
C ARG A 186 -19.69 17.57 25.79
N HIS A 187 -19.92 17.59 27.11
CA HIS A 187 -18.84 17.43 28.08
C HIS A 187 -19.41 16.78 29.39
N PRO A 188 -18.62 16.01 30.14
CA PRO A 188 -19.08 15.45 31.44
C PRO A 188 -19.50 16.52 32.44
N LYS A 189 -18.91 17.72 32.38
CA LYS A 189 -19.25 18.85 33.27
C LYS A 189 -20.09 19.88 32.49
N LYS A 190 -21.26 20.21 33.02
CA LYS A 190 -22.19 21.15 32.39
C LYS A 190 -21.59 22.58 32.25
N GLU A 191 -20.83 23.02 33.22
CA GLU A 191 -20.17 24.33 33.21
C GLU A 191 -19.20 24.43 32.05
N THR A 192 -18.27 23.47 31.91
CA THR A 192 -17.32 23.44 30.83
C THR A 192 -17.97 23.34 29.41
N ALA A 193 -19.10 22.61 29.31
CA ALA A 193 -19.86 22.57 28.06
C ALA A 193 -20.42 23.96 27.69
N GLY A 194 -20.89 24.72 28.74
CA GLY A 194 -21.38 26.09 28.55
C GLY A 194 -20.27 27.08 28.22
N ASP A 195 -19.12 26.96 28.87
CA ASP A 195 -17.96 27.83 28.59
C ASP A 195 -17.44 27.66 27.16
N ILE A 196 -17.22 26.41 26.72
CA ILE A 196 -16.81 26.10 25.33
C ILE A 196 -17.85 26.64 24.34
N LEU A 197 -19.16 26.45 24.61
CA LEU A 197 -20.20 26.95 23.72
C LEU A 197 -20.16 28.47 23.62
N THR A 198 -19.94 29.17 24.73
CA THR A 198 -19.86 30.64 24.76
C THR A 198 -18.67 31.14 23.93
N GLU A 199 -17.49 30.54 24.11
CA GLU A 199 -16.30 30.91 23.38
C GLU A 199 -16.46 30.67 21.85
N VAL A 200 -17.11 29.57 21.45
CA VAL A 200 -17.43 29.30 20.04
C VAL A 200 -18.42 30.35 19.49
N LEU A 201 -19.43 30.74 20.28
CA LEU A 201 -20.40 31.76 19.88
C LEU A 201 -19.78 33.14 19.74
N ASP A 202 -18.78 33.49 20.55
CA ASP A 202 -18.03 34.75 20.45
C ASP A 202 -17.29 34.85 19.11
N VAL A 203 -16.72 33.73 18.62
CA VAL A 203 -16.10 33.67 17.30
C VAL A 203 -17.13 33.93 16.20
N VAL A 204 -18.31 33.30 16.29
CA VAL A 204 -19.39 33.50 15.31
C VAL A 204 -19.85 34.96 15.30
N SER A 205 -19.97 35.56 16.47
CA SER A 205 -20.39 36.96 16.59
C SER A 205 -19.37 37.91 15.96
N SER A 206 -18.09 37.66 16.14
CA SER A 206 -17.02 38.47 15.52
C SER A 206 -16.98 38.37 14.00
N GLN A 207 -17.33 37.24 13.43
CA GLN A 207 -17.40 37.03 11.98
C GLN A 207 -18.58 37.77 11.33
N THR A 208 -19.69 37.89 12.05
CA THR A 208 -20.88 38.62 11.55
C THR A 208 -20.71 40.11 11.50
N GLU A 209 -19.80 40.70 12.31
CA GLU A 209 -19.49 42.14 12.32
C GLU A 209 -18.52 42.57 11.20
N THR A 210 -17.81 41.64 10.60
CA THR A 210 -16.78 41.90 9.58
C THR A 210 -17.29 41.78 8.14
N MET A 211 -18.52 41.35 7.91
CA MET A 211 -19.19 41.23 6.60
C MET A 211 -20.20 42.38 6.41
#